data_28a36288d3cd150f562929f2abf1e3e5
#
_entry.id   28a36288d3cd150f562929f2abf1e3e5
#
_cell.length_a   1.000
_cell.length_b   1.000
_cell.length_c   1.000
_cell.angle_alpha   90.00
_cell.angle_beta   90.00
_cell.angle_gamma   90.00
#
_symmetry.space_group_name_H-M   'P 1'
#
loop_
_entity.id
_entity.type
_entity.pdbx_description
1 polymer ?
#
loop_
_entity_poly.entity_id
_entity_poly.type
_entity_poly.pdbx_seq_one_letter_code
_entity_poly.pdbx_strand_id
1 'polypeptide(L)'
;PISRVEMSLEARLTQLIIKPQKTGGDFKEIDLLGRQIERLARVNRYSQTGNEADLNPNVANRNKGGRRKPKKNFFSDEAIEKLEQIFFEQSFDYQLHWYRAGLEHRIRDILKSRQIGATFYFSREALLRALKTGHNQIFLSASKTQAYVFREYIIAFARLVDVDLTGDPIVLGNNGAKLIFLGTNSNTAQSHNGDLYVDEIFWIPNFQVLRKVASGMASQSHLRSTYFSTPSTLA
;
A
#
# COMPACT_ATOMS: atom_id res chain seq x y z
N PRO A 1 -6.94 21.61 -51.75
CA PRO A 1 -5.49 21.60 -51.64
C PRO A 1 -4.93 20.42 -50.86
N ILE A 2 -5.54 19.98 -49.77
CA ILE A 2 -5.08 18.84 -48.95
C ILE A 2 -5.10 17.56 -49.77
N SER A 3 -6.15 17.31 -50.58
CA SER A 3 -6.26 16.11 -51.43
C SER A 3 -5.12 15.98 -52.47
N ARG A 4 -4.60 17.09 -52.96
CA ARG A 4 -3.47 17.05 -53.94
C ARG A 4 -2.18 16.63 -53.24
N VAL A 5 -1.93 17.10 -52.03
CA VAL A 5 -0.76 16.71 -51.22
C VAL A 5 -0.83 15.25 -50.86
N GLU A 6 -1.98 14.78 -50.43
CA GLU A 6 -2.23 13.37 -50.09
C GLU A 6 -1.94 12.44 -51.27
N MET A 7 -2.52 12.73 -52.44
CA MET A 7 -2.24 11.98 -53.68
C MET A 7 -0.76 11.99 -54.09
N SER A 8 -0.07 13.09 -53.90
CA SER A 8 1.37 13.17 -54.21
C SER A 8 2.23 12.31 -53.23
N LEU A 9 1.89 12.31 -51.96
CA LEU A 9 2.58 11.49 -50.96
C LEU A 9 2.31 9.99 -51.17
N GLU A 10 1.05 9.62 -51.50
CA GLU A 10 0.68 8.24 -51.82
C GLU A 10 1.37 7.75 -53.08
N ALA A 11 1.44 8.55 -54.15
CA ALA A 11 2.16 8.21 -55.38
C ALA A 11 3.64 7.98 -55.11
N ARG A 12 4.28 8.85 -54.32
CA ARG A 12 5.70 8.69 -53.94
C ARG A 12 5.92 7.45 -53.06
N LEU A 13 5.07 7.19 -52.09
CA LEU A 13 5.13 6.03 -51.25
C LEU A 13 4.98 4.74 -52.08
N THR A 14 4.05 4.71 -53.01
CA THR A 14 3.85 3.59 -53.93
C THR A 14 5.09 3.32 -54.77
N GLN A 15 5.73 4.36 -55.33
CA GLN A 15 6.99 4.21 -56.09
C GLN A 15 8.11 3.60 -55.25
N LEU A 16 8.23 3.99 -54.01
CA LEU A 16 9.24 3.44 -53.11
C LEU A 16 8.95 1.99 -52.69
N ILE A 17 7.67 1.64 -52.52
CA ILE A 17 7.26 0.27 -52.14
C ILE A 17 7.54 -0.70 -53.30
N ILE A 18 7.30 -0.29 -54.56
CA ILE A 18 7.47 -1.13 -55.77
C ILE A 18 8.95 -1.27 -56.14
N LYS A 19 9.84 -0.38 -55.70
CA LYS A 19 11.27 -0.38 -56.04
C LYS A 19 11.93 -1.74 -55.68
N PRO A 20 12.51 -2.46 -56.65
CA PRO A 20 13.07 -3.81 -56.43
C PRO A 20 14.19 -3.89 -55.39
N GLN A 21 15.09 -2.91 -55.44
CA GLN A 21 16.20 -2.79 -54.47
C GLN A 21 16.07 -1.50 -53.69
N LYS A 22 15.90 -1.65 -52.39
CA LYS A 22 15.72 -0.50 -51.44
C LYS A 22 17.01 -0.23 -50.69
N THR A 23 17.37 1.03 -50.57
CA THR A 23 18.46 1.51 -49.72
C THR A 23 17.97 1.84 -48.31
N GLY A 24 18.90 2.01 -47.36
CA GLY A 24 18.53 2.47 -46.01
C GLY A 24 17.85 3.86 -46.00
N GLY A 25 18.09 4.72 -47.00
CA GLY A 25 17.43 5.98 -47.23
C GLY A 25 15.94 5.78 -47.65
N ASP A 26 15.67 4.82 -48.55
CA ASP A 26 14.34 4.51 -49.01
C ASP A 26 13.43 4.04 -47.85
N PHE A 27 13.95 3.22 -46.93
CA PHE A 27 13.17 2.80 -45.73
C PHE A 27 12.83 3.97 -44.80
N LYS A 28 13.75 4.93 -44.61
CA LYS A 28 13.48 6.13 -43.82
C LYS A 28 12.45 7.04 -44.50
N GLU A 29 12.51 7.15 -45.83
CA GLU A 29 11.54 7.93 -46.60
C GLU A 29 10.16 7.28 -46.57
N ILE A 30 10.05 5.96 -46.67
CA ILE A 30 8.80 5.19 -46.53
C ILE A 30 8.16 5.45 -45.15
N ASP A 31 8.92 5.39 -44.05
CA ASP A 31 8.43 5.65 -42.71
C ASP A 31 7.96 7.11 -42.55
N LEU A 32 8.72 8.07 -43.11
CA LEU A 32 8.35 9.48 -43.09
C LEU A 32 7.05 9.74 -43.85
N LEU A 33 6.93 9.20 -45.06
CA LEU A 33 5.73 9.37 -45.91
C LEU A 33 4.50 8.73 -45.24
N GLY A 34 4.64 7.52 -44.67
CA GLY A 34 3.57 6.86 -43.92
C GLY A 34 3.04 7.72 -42.77
N ARG A 35 3.94 8.31 -41.98
CA ARG A 35 3.54 9.23 -40.90
C ARG A 35 2.88 10.50 -41.40
N GLN A 36 3.28 11.05 -42.54
CA GLN A 36 2.67 12.24 -43.11
C GLN A 36 1.26 11.95 -43.63
N ILE A 37 1.06 10.82 -44.32
CA ILE A 37 -0.25 10.38 -44.80
C ILE A 37 -1.19 10.14 -43.59
N GLU A 38 -0.72 9.49 -42.53
CA GLU A 38 -1.53 9.30 -41.32
C GLU A 38 -1.93 10.62 -40.66
N ARG A 39 -1.02 11.61 -40.60
CA ARG A 39 -1.33 12.95 -40.09
C ARG A 39 -2.38 13.67 -40.93
N LEU A 40 -2.27 13.59 -42.25
CA LEU A 40 -3.26 14.20 -43.17
C LEU A 40 -4.62 13.52 -43.01
N ALA A 41 -4.66 12.22 -42.91
CA ALA A 41 -5.91 11.49 -42.70
C ALA A 41 -6.60 11.90 -41.38
N ARG A 42 -5.83 12.14 -40.32
CA ARG A 42 -6.34 12.68 -39.04
C ARG A 42 -6.92 14.09 -39.21
N VAL A 43 -6.22 14.98 -39.92
CA VAL A 43 -6.68 16.34 -40.16
C VAL A 43 -7.96 16.31 -41.01
N ASN A 44 -8.03 15.49 -42.04
CA ASN A 44 -9.22 15.32 -42.87
C ASN A 44 -10.42 14.83 -42.06
N ARG A 45 -10.19 13.84 -41.16
CA ARG A 45 -11.24 13.35 -40.28
C ARG A 45 -11.72 14.42 -39.32
N TYR A 46 -10.79 15.15 -38.69
CA TYR A 46 -11.11 16.29 -37.82
C TYR A 46 -11.92 17.40 -38.55
N SER A 47 -11.58 17.71 -39.82
CA SER A 47 -12.31 18.71 -40.57
C SER A 47 -13.76 18.29 -40.87
N GLN A 48 -14.05 17.00 -40.88
CA GLN A 48 -15.40 16.43 -41.07
C GLN A 48 -16.19 16.30 -39.78
N THR A 49 -15.52 15.92 -38.69
CA THR A 49 -16.17 15.56 -37.41
C THR A 49 -16.10 16.67 -36.35
N GLY A 50 -15.11 17.58 -36.44
CA GLY A 50 -14.82 18.57 -35.41
C GLY A 50 -14.34 17.97 -34.07
N ASN A 51 -14.02 16.69 -34.02
CA ASN A 51 -13.65 15.99 -32.79
C ASN A 51 -12.13 16.01 -32.59
N GLU A 52 -11.67 16.66 -31.50
CA GLU A 52 -10.23 16.75 -31.16
C GLU A 52 -9.54 15.38 -31.01
N ALA A 53 -10.28 14.31 -30.69
CA ALA A 53 -9.76 12.97 -30.61
C ALA A 53 -9.24 12.45 -31.95
N ASP A 54 -9.73 12.97 -33.08
CA ASP A 54 -9.28 12.61 -34.42
C ASP A 54 -7.88 13.17 -34.72
N LEU A 55 -7.53 14.33 -34.17
CA LEU A 55 -6.18 14.91 -34.28
C LEU A 55 -5.18 14.22 -33.36
N ASN A 56 -5.59 13.90 -32.14
CA ASN A 56 -4.70 13.28 -31.14
C ASN A 56 -5.42 12.14 -30.42
N PRO A 57 -5.12 10.87 -30.74
CA PRO A 57 -5.74 9.70 -30.09
C PRO A 57 -5.59 9.68 -28.57
N ASN A 58 -4.58 10.37 -28.03
CA ASN A 58 -4.38 10.46 -26.57
C ASN A 58 -5.43 11.34 -25.87
N VAL A 59 -6.12 12.23 -26.62
CA VAL A 59 -7.21 13.06 -26.06
C VAL A 59 -8.42 12.18 -25.72
N ALA A 60 -8.74 11.18 -26.54
CA ALA A 60 -9.80 10.21 -26.25
C ALA A 60 -9.56 9.43 -24.94
N ASN A 61 -8.28 9.16 -24.64
CA ASN A 61 -7.88 8.51 -23.38
C ASN A 61 -7.81 9.48 -22.19
N ARG A 62 -7.59 10.78 -22.46
CA ARG A 62 -7.53 11.84 -21.44
C ARG A 62 -8.92 12.13 -20.87
N ASN A 63 -9.95 12.08 -21.69
CA ASN A 63 -11.35 12.32 -21.30
C ASN A 63 -12.10 11.03 -20.86
N LYS A 64 -11.62 9.85 -21.22
CA LYS A 64 -11.99 8.62 -20.54
C LYS A 64 -11.32 8.68 -19.18
N GLY A 65 -12.07 9.18 -18.19
CA GLY A 65 -11.58 9.28 -16.81
C GLY A 65 -10.75 8.05 -16.48
N GLY A 66 -9.45 8.25 -16.25
CA GLY A 66 -8.53 7.14 -16.07
C GLY A 66 -9.17 6.18 -15.06
N ARG A 67 -9.18 4.88 -15.34
CA ARG A 67 -9.56 3.86 -14.34
C ARG A 67 -8.85 4.29 -13.06
N ARG A 68 -9.61 4.74 -12.07
CA ARG A 68 -9.05 5.08 -10.76
C ARG A 68 -8.21 3.88 -10.36
N LYS A 69 -6.89 4.07 -10.31
CA LYS A 69 -6.01 2.99 -9.85
C LYS A 69 -6.58 2.55 -8.51
N PRO A 70 -6.77 1.24 -8.28
CA PRO A 70 -7.27 0.77 -7.00
C PRO A 70 -6.41 1.42 -5.91
N LYS A 71 -7.04 1.95 -4.87
CA LYS A 71 -6.31 2.55 -3.75
C LYS A 71 -5.40 1.46 -3.18
N LYS A 72 -4.11 1.75 -3.07
CA LYS A 72 -3.17 0.82 -2.41
C LYS A 72 -3.59 0.59 -0.97
N ASN A 73 -3.38 -0.62 -0.46
CA ASN A 73 -3.68 -1.00 0.93
C ASN A 73 -5.12 -0.67 1.34
N PHE A 74 -6.07 -0.85 0.46
CA PHE A 74 -7.49 -0.54 0.69
C PHE A 74 -8.28 -1.82 0.92
N PHE A 75 -9.14 -1.81 1.94
CA PHE A 75 -10.08 -2.87 2.28
C PHE A 75 -11.51 -2.41 2.00
N SER A 76 -12.33 -3.23 1.36
CA SER A 76 -13.76 -3.00 1.31
C SER A 76 -14.41 -3.29 2.68
N ASP A 77 -15.63 -2.81 2.89
CA ASP A 77 -16.34 -3.07 4.14
C ASP A 77 -16.57 -4.57 4.35
N GLU A 78 -16.90 -5.30 3.28
CA GLU A 78 -17.05 -6.76 3.31
C GLU A 78 -15.73 -7.47 3.67
N ALA A 79 -14.60 -6.95 3.19
CA ALA A 79 -13.29 -7.49 3.53
C ALA A 79 -12.95 -7.28 5.01
N ILE A 80 -13.33 -6.12 5.58
CA ILE A 80 -13.14 -5.82 7.01
C ILE A 80 -14.01 -6.74 7.86
N GLU A 81 -15.29 -6.92 7.52
CA GLU A 81 -16.20 -7.83 8.22
C GLU A 81 -15.70 -9.27 8.20
N LYS A 82 -15.24 -9.74 7.03
CA LYS A 82 -14.65 -11.07 6.88
C LYS A 82 -13.40 -11.26 7.72
N LEU A 83 -12.50 -10.27 7.75
CA LEU A 83 -11.31 -10.31 8.62
C LEU A 83 -11.71 -10.36 10.11
N GLU A 84 -12.71 -9.61 10.51
CA GLU A 84 -13.21 -9.64 11.89
C GLU A 84 -13.77 -11.02 12.25
N GLN A 85 -14.57 -11.62 11.38
CA GLN A 85 -15.09 -12.97 11.56
C GLN A 85 -13.94 -13.98 11.73
N ILE A 86 -12.97 -13.97 10.81
CA ILE A 86 -11.80 -14.86 10.86
C ILE A 86 -10.99 -14.64 12.15
N PHE A 87 -10.84 -13.38 12.59
CA PHE A 87 -10.14 -13.05 13.82
C PHE A 87 -10.79 -13.72 15.04
N PHE A 88 -12.09 -13.62 15.20
CA PHE A 88 -12.81 -14.23 16.32
C PHE A 88 -12.85 -15.76 16.22
N GLU A 89 -13.07 -16.33 15.05
CA GLU A 89 -13.08 -17.78 14.83
C GLU A 89 -11.74 -18.46 15.12
N GLN A 90 -10.64 -17.77 14.84
CA GLN A 90 -9.30 -18.32 15.01
C GLN A 90 -8.62 -17.90 16.32
N SER A 91 -9.28 -17.12 17.17
CA SER A 91 -8.74 -16.70 18.46
C SER A 91 -9.07 -17.74 19.55
N PHE A 92 -8.07 -18.05 20.35
CA PHE A 92 -8.25 -18.89 21.54
C PHE A 92 -8.93 -18.09 22.67
N ASP A 93 -9.54 -18.78 23.64
CA ASP A 93 -10.26 -18.16 24.76
C ASP A 93 -9.40 -17.13 25.54
N TYR A 94 -8.13 -17.44 25.80
CA TYR A 94 -7.22 -16.52 26.47
C TYR A 94 -6.91 -15.29 25.62
N GLN A 95 -6.88 -15.39 24.29
CA GLN A 95 -6.72 -14.27 23.38
C GLN A 95 -7.98 -13.40 23.35
N LEU A 96 -9.16 -14.02 23.41
CA LEU A 96 -10.43 -13.30 23.58
C LEU A 96 -10.52 -12.58 24.92
N HIS A 97 -9.87 -13.12 25.98
CA HIS A 97 -9.71 -12.41 27.23
C HIS A 97 -8.84 -11.13 27.05
N TRP A 98 -7.74 -11.22 26.31
CA TRP A 98 -6.93 -10.02 25.97
C TRP A 98 -7.72 -9.00 25.16
N TYR A 99 -8.57 -9.45 24.25
CA TYR A 99 -9.43 -8.57 23.47
C TYR A 99 -10.39 -7.79 24.38
N ARG A 100 -11.11 -8.47 25.28
CA ARG A 100 -12.03 -7.84 26.23
C ARG A 100 -11.31 -6.84 27.15
N ALA A 101 -10.16 -7.25 27.70
CA ALA A 101 -9.33 -6.34 28.49
C ALA A 101 -8.89 -5.09 27.70
N GLY A 102 -8.63 -5.23 26.39
CA GLY A 102 -8.32 -4.09 25.51
C GLY A 102 -9.51 -3.17 25.26
N LEU A 103 -10.75 -3.63 25.40
CA LEU A 103 -11.94 -2.76 25.31
C LEU A 103 -12.13 -1.93 26.59
N GLU A 104 -11.81 -2.50 27.74
CA GLU A 104 -12.03 -1.89 29.06
C GLU A 104 -10.85 -1.03 29.52
N HIS A 105 -9.63 -1.44 29.19
CA HIS A 105 -8.41 -0.82 29.68
C HIS A 105 -7.53 -0.27 28.55
N ARG A 106 -7.05 0.93 28.76
CA ARG A 106 -6.13 1.61 27.85
C ARG A 106 -4.72 1.00 27.87
N ILE A 107 -4.30 0.50 29.02
CA ILE A 107 -2.98 -0.09 29.24
C ILE A 107 -3.16 -1.57 29.58
N ARG A 108 -2.46 -2.43 28.88
CA ARG A 108 -2.42 -3.87 29.12
C ARG A 108 -0.99 -4.32 29.33
N ASP A 109 -0.72 -4.93 30.47
CA ASP A 109 0.55 -5.59 30.79
C ASP A 109 0.32 -7.11 30.86
N ILE A 110 0.96 -7.86 29.96
CA ILE A 110 0.69 -9.28 29.77
C ILE A 110 1.97 -10.09 29.98
N LEU A 111 2.02 -10.87 31.04
CA LEU A 111 3.02 -11.89 31.21
C LEU A 111 2.56 -13.18 30.50
N LYS A 112 3.37 -13.66 29.58
CA LYS A 112 3.02 -14.80 28.73
C LYS A 112 4.07 -15.89 28.76
N SER A 113 3.67 -17.14 28.48
CA SER A 113 4.59 -18.20 28.12
C SER A 113 5.11 -18.04 26.69
N ARG A 114 6.12 -18.79 26.34
CA ARG A 114 6.64 -18.83 24.96
C ARG A 114 5.63 -19.51 24.02
N GLN A 115 5.62 -19.09 22.76
CA GLN A 115 4.89 -19.73 21.66
C GLN A 115 3.35 -19.79 21.82
N ILE A 116 2.75 -18.89 22.60
CA ILE A 116 1.29 -18.81 22.74
C ILE A 116 0.62 -17.92 21.67
N GLY A 117 1.33 -17.56 20.60
CA GLY A 117 0.76 -16.79 19.49
C GLY A 117 0.45 -15.33 19.80
N ALA A 118 1.10 -14.71 20.79
CA ALA A 118 0.82 -13.32 21.16
C ALA A 118 1.09 -12.34 20.00
N THR A 119 2.26 -12.44 19.34
CA THR A 119 2.63 -11.61 18.20
C THR A 119 1.65 -11.77 17.04
N PHE A 120 1.25 -13.01 16.75
CA PHE A 120 0.23 -13.33 15.75
C PHE A 120 -1.13 -12.70 16.07
N TYR A 121 -1.57 -12.80 17.32
CA TYR A 121 -2.83 -12.23 17.78
C TYR A 121 -2.82 -10.70 17.72
N PHE A 122 -1.80 -10.05 18.29
CA PHE A 122 -1.72 -8.59 18.34
C PHE A 122 -1.52 -7.95 16.97
N SER A 123 -0.89 -8.65 16.02
CA SER A 123 -0.81 -8.20 14.63
C SER A 123 -2.19 -8.05 13.98
N ARG A 124 -3.08 -9.00 14.23
CA ARG A 124 -4.44 -9.04 13.71
C ARG A 124 -5.35 -8.03 14.40
N GLU A 125 -5.30 -7.99 15.74
CA GLU A 125 -6.03 -7.00 16.53
C GLU A 125 -5.69 -5.57 16.08
N ALA A 126 -4.40 -5.30 15.90
CA ALA A 126 -3.91 -3.99 15.49
C ALA A 126 -4.39 -3.58 14.09
N LEU A 127 -4.37 -4.51 13.11
CA LEU A 127 -4.89 -4.21 11.77
C LEU A 127 -6.38 -3.85 11.82
N LEU A 128 -7.19 -4.67 12.50
CA LEU A 128 -8.62 -4.41 12.65
C LEU A 128 -8.89 -3.08 13.37
N ARG A 129 -8.11 -2.80 14.41
CA ARG A 129 -8.23 -1.53 15.13
C ARG A 129 -7.83 -0.34 14.26
N ALA A 130 -6.76 -0.43 13.49
CA ALA A 130 -6.37 0.61 12.54
C ALA A 130 -7.46 0.89 11.51
N LEU A 131 -8.07 -0.16 10.95
CA LEU A 131 -9.16 -0.04 9.99
C LEU A 131 -10.40 0.62 10.57
N LYS A 132 -10.76 0.28 11.83
CA LYS A 132 -11.96 0.79 12.51
C LYS A 132 -11.79 2.20 13.06
N THR A 133 -10.62 2.52 13.64
CA THR A 133 -10.44 3.78 14.38
C THR A 133 -9.65 4.85 13.62
N GLY A 134 -8.87 4.45 12.60
CA GLY A 134 -7.93 5.35 11.93
C GLY A 134 -6.66 5.67 12.75
N HIS A 135 -6.49 5.06 13.93
CA HIS A 135 -5.30 5.27 14.74
C HIS A 135 -4.09 4.56 14.13
N ASN A 136 -2.94 5.22 14.14
CA ASN A 136 -1.70 4.55 13.81
C ASN A 136 -1.44 3.41 14.81
N GLN A 137 -0.77 2.37 14.34
CA GLN A 137 -0.34 1.23 15.16
C GLN A 137 1.17 1.17 15.15
N ILE A 138 1.79 1.18 16.30
CA ILE A 138 3.23 1.21 16.48
C ILE A 138 3.66 -0.10 17.13
N PHE A 139 4.53 -0.83 16.45
CA PHE A 139 5.09 -2.10 16.92
C PHE A 139 6.55 -1.88 17.28
N LEU A 140 6.87 -2.08 18.55
CA LEU A 140 8.20 -1.87 19.11
C LEU A 140 8.73 -3.19 19.65
N SER A 141 9.92 -3.58 19.20
CA SER A 141 10.63 -4.79 19.65
C SER A 141 12.11 -4.49 19.87
N ALA A 142 12.85 -5.43 20.46
CA ALA A 142 14.29 -5.27 20.72
C ALA A 142 15.09 -4.94 19.45
N SER A 143 14.63 -5.38 18.30
CA SER A 143 15.21 -5.02 16.99
C SER A 143 14.12 -4.76 15.95
N LYS A 144 14.45 -4.01 14.89
CA LYS A 144 13.55 -3.80 13.75
C LYS A 144 13.18 -5.12 13.06
N THR A 145 14.09 -6.06 12.97
CA THR A 145 13.83 -7.40 12.41
C THR A 145 12.76 -8.15 13.21
N GLN A 146 12.77 -8.05 14.52
CA GLN A 146 11.72 -8.64 15.37
C GLN A 146 10.38 -7.91 15.18
N ALA A 147 10.38 -6.58 15.06
CA ALA A 147 9.17 -5.83 14.78
C ALA A 147 8.57 -6.22 13.40
N TYR A 148 9.39 -6.63 12.45
CA TYR A 148 8.90 -7.09 11.13
C TYR A 148 8.13 -8.40 11.17
N VAL A 149 8.25 -9.21 12.22
CA VAL A 149 7.38 -10.38 12.41
C VAL A 149 5.92 -9.96 12.50
N PHE A 150 5.61 -8.85 13.17
CA PHE A 150 4.25 -8.28 13.16
C PHE A 150 3.80 -7.93 11.73
N ARG A 151 4.69 -7.31 10.96
CA ARG A 151 4.42 -6.94 9.58
C ARG A 151 4.07 -8.14 8.71
N GLU A 152 4.80 -9.23 8.86
CA GLU A 152 4.55 -10.47 8.10
C GLU A 152 3.19 -11.07 8.45
N TYR A 153 2.83 -11.14 9.74
CA TYR A 153 1.52 -11.61 10.16
C TYR A 153 0.38 -10.69 9.70
N ILE A 154 0.57 -9.39 9.69
CA ILE A 154 -0.41 -8.43 9.19
C ILE A 154 -0.63 -8.62 7.67
N ILE A 155 0.44 -8.74 6.90
CA ILE A 155 0.35 -8.99 5.45
C ILE A 155 -0.33 -10.34 5.18
N ALA A 156 0.04 -11.39 5.91
CA ALA A 156 -0.59 -12.70 5.78
C ALA A 156 -2.09 -12.65 6.12
N PHE A 157 -2.47 -11.88 7.13
CA PHE A 157 -3.87 -11.72 7.51
C PHE A 157 -4.68 -10.95 6.46
N ALA A 158 -4.12 -9.87 5.89
CA ALA A 158 -4.76 -9.11 4.82
C ALA A 158 -4.97 -9.94 3.54
N ARG A 159 -4.05 -10.86 3.24
CA ARG A 159 -4.17 -11.77 2.09
C ARG A 159 -5.34 -12.74 2.19
N LEU A 160 -5.87 -13.03 3.37
CA LEU A 160 -7.06 -13.87 3.53
C LEU A 160 -8.32 -13.23 2.88
N VAL A 161 -8.26 -11.95 2.57
CA VAL A 161 -9.31 -11.18 1.88
C VAL A 161 -8.79 -10.54 0.59
N ASP A 162 -7.77 -11.13 -0.03
CA ASP A 162 -7.17 -10.73 -1.30
C ASP A 162 -6.62 -9.28 -1.32
N VAL A 163 -6.18 -8.77 -0.17
CA VAL A 163 -5.54 -7.45 -0.06
C VAL A 163 -4.04 -7.60 0.13
N ASP A 164 -3.26 -7.08 -0.82
CA ASP A 164 -1.81 -6.99 -0.71
C ASP A 164 -1.38 -5.68 -0.06
N LEU A 165 -0.77 -5.78 1.12
CA LEU A 165 -0.22 -4.63 1.85
C LEU A 165 1.23 -4.38 1.47
N THR A 166 1.56 -3.13 1.16
CA THR A 166 2.90 -2.70 0.75
C THR A 166 3.32 -1.41 1.46
N GLY A 167 4.63 -1.21 1.58
CA GLY A 167 5.24 -0.02 2.18
C GLY A 167 5.88 -0.28 3.53
N ASP A 168 6.70 0.67 3.99
CA ASP A 168 7.28 0.76 5.32
C ASP A 168 7.47 2.25 5.67
N PRO A 169 6.58 2.84 6.50
CA PRO A 169 5.38 2.23 7.10
C PRO A 169 4.31 1.83 6.08
N ILE A 170 3.45 0.87 6.45
CA ILE A 170 2.26 0.55 5.66
C ILE A 170 1.20 1.62 5.95
N VAL A 171 0.72 2.29 4.90
CA VAL A 171 -0.34 3.31 5.02
C VAL A 171 -1.63 2.73 4.48
N LEU A 172 -2.66 2.62 5.32
CA LEU A 172 -3.96 2.09 4.93
C LEU A 172 -4.72 3.06 4.01
N GLY A 173 -5.22 2.57 2.89
CA GLY A 173 -5.95 3.37 1.91
C GLY A 173 -7.34 3.82 2.37
N ASN A 174 -7.87 3.21 3.43
CA ASN A 174 -9.19 3.50 4.00
C ASN A 174 -9.25 4.87 4.69
N ASN A 175 -8.32 5.10 5.61
CA ASN A 175 -8.34 6.24 6.54
C ASN A 175 -6.97 6.90 6.76
N GLY A 176 -5.91 6.40 6.09
CA GLY A 176 -4.55 6.94 6.22
C GLY A 176 -3.80 6.47 7.45
N ALA A 177 -4.36 5.57 8.28
CA ALA A 177 -3.67 5.00 9.43
C ALA A 177 -2.38 4.31 9.00
N LYS A 178 -1.34 4.46 9.82
CA LYS A 178 0.00 3.92 9.55
C LYS A 178 0.29 2.74 10.48
N LEU A 179 0.82 1.67 9.93
CA LEU A 179 1.40 0.56 10.67
C LEU A 179 2.92 0.72 10.65
N ILE A 180 3.52 0.95 11.81
CA ILE A 180 4.89 1.43 11.97
C ILE A 180 5.67 0.40 12.77
N PHE A 181 6.81 -0.06 12.25
CA PHE A 181 7.62 -1.13 12.82
C PHE A 181 8.98 -0.61 13.24
N LEU A 182 9.24 -0.61 14.56
CA LEU A 182 10.40 0.04 15.16
C LEU A 182 11.23 -0.93 16.02
N GLY A 183 12.55 -0.73 15.99
CA GLY A 183 13.46 -1.26 17.01
C GLY A 183 13.66 -0.27 18.17
N THR A 184 14.48 -0.62 19.13
CA THR A 184 14.74 0.15 20.37
C THR A 184 15.51 1.46 20.19
N ASN A 185 15.77 1.91 18.96
CA ASN A 185 16.42 3.19 18.72
C ASN A 185 15.47 4.34 19.11
N SER A 186 15.70 4.93 20.28
CA SER A 186 14.85 5.96 20.90
C SER A 186 14.64 7.21 20.05
N ASN A 187 15.60 7.59 19.22
CA ASN A 187 15.50 8.80 18.40
C ASN A 187 14.45 8.68 17.30
N THR A 188 14.24 7.47 16.78
CA THR A 188 13.24 7.23 15.73
C THR A 188 11.84 7.07 16.32
N ALA A 189 11.76 6.63 17.58
CA ALA A 189 10.50 6.32 18.24
C ALA A 189 9.71 7.59 18.64
N GLN A 190 10.39 8.68 19.05
CA GLN A 190 9.76 9.90 19.57
C GLN A 190 8.86 10.66 18.57
N SER A 191 9.01 10.42 17.28
CA SER A 191 8.28 11.15 16.23
C SER A 191 6.91 10.56 15.88
N HIS A 192 6.53 9.43 16.50
CA HIS A 192 5.30 8.70 16.14
C HIS A 192 4.25 8.76 17.25
N ASN A 193 2.98 8.86 16.86
CA ASN A 193 1.83 8.85 17.75
C ASN A 193 0.81 7.81 17.27
N GLY A 194 0.32 6.96 18.17
CA GLY A 194 -0.61 5.86 17.85
C GLY A 194 -0.78 4.86 18.99
N ASP A 195 -1.58 3.83 18.75
CA ASP A 195 -1.67 2.68 19.64
C ASP A 195 -0.34 1.92 19.62
N LEU A 196 0.14 1.53 20.78
CA LEU A 196 1.48 0.97 20.98
C LEU A 196 1.42 -0.51 21.38
N TYR A 197 2.24 -1.32 20.72
CA TYR A 197 2.49 -2.73 21.06
C TYR A 197 3.98 -2.92 21.28
N VAL A 198 4.37 -3.35 22.49
CA VAL A 198 5.77 -3.60 22.86
C VAL A 198 5.95 -5.08 23.16
N ASP A 199 6.72 -5.75 22.31
CA ASP A 199 7.03 -7.18 22.45
C ASP A 199 8.32 -7.39 23.24
N GLU A 200 8.31 -8.43 24.07
CA GLU A 200 9.46 -8.92 24.87
C GLU A 200 10.13 -7.81 25.72
N ILE A 201 9.31 -7.06 26.46
CA ILE A 201 9.76 -5.89 27.25
C ILE A 201 10.88 -6.20 28.22
N PHE A 202 10.90 -7.40 28.84
CA PHE A 202 11.92 -7.81 29.81
C PHE A 202 13.26 -8.21 29.16
N TRP A 203 13.30 -8.29 27.84
CA TRP A 203 14.51 -8.58 27.07
C TRP A 203 15.10 -7.32 26.41
N ILE A 204 14.46 -6.17 26.60
CA ILE A 204 14.93 -4.88 26.05
C ILE A 204 15.91 -4.23 27.03
N PRO A 205 17.18 -4.01 26.64
CA PRO A 205 18.12 -3.28 27.47
C PRO A 205 17.63 -1.84 27.75
N ASN A 206 17.82 -1.38 28.97
CA ASN A 206 17.43 -0.01 29.38
C ASN A 206 15.93 0.30 29.15
N PHE A 207 15.06 -0.65 29.44
CA PHE A 207 13.62 -0.51 29.27
C PHE A 207 13.03 0.77 29.91
N GLN A 208 13.59 1.26 31.02
CA GLN A 208 13.11 2.50 31.66
C GLN A 208 13.23 3.73 30.73
N VAL A 209 14.29 3.82 29.93
CA VAL A 209 14.45 4.89 28.93
C VAL A 209 13.44 4.71 27.81
N LEU A 210 13.29 3.47 27.35
CA LEU A 210 12.32 3.15 26.31
C LEU A 210 10.88 3.37 26.79
N ARG A 211 10.55 3.09 28.05
CA ARG A 211 9.23 3.33 28.64
C ARG A 211 8.84 4.81 28.60
N LYS A 212 9.78 5.73 28.85
CA LYS A 212 9.51 7.18 28.72
C LYS A 212 9.14 7.57 27.29
N VAL A 213 9.86 7.02 26.32
CA VAL A 213 9.58 7.25 24.90
C VAL A 213 8.25 6.60 24.50
N ALA A 214 8.03 5.35 24.90
CA ALA A 214 6.81 4.59 24.64
C ALA A 214 5.56 5.26 25.22
N SER A 215 5.64 5.78 26.45
CA SER A 215 4.53 6.52 27.06
C SER A 215 4.21 7.82 26.33
N GLY A 216 5.19 8.45 25.69
CA GLY A 216 4.99 9.62 24.82
C GLY A 216 4.22 9.30 23.55
N MET A 217 4.46 8.13 22.93
CA MET A 217 3.78 7.72 21.70
C MET A 217 2.28 7.49 21.86
N ALA A 218 1.85 6.96 22.99
CA ALA A 218 0.46 6.68 23.32
C ALA A 218 -0.04 7.57 24.49
N SER A 219 0.42 8.81 24.58
CA SER A 219 0.10 9.72 25.69
C SER A 219 -1.34 10.19 25.69
N GLN A 220 -1.99 10.25 24.54
CA GLN A 220 -3.37 10.70 24.41
C GLN A 220 -4.35 9.65 25.00
N SER A 221 -5.41 10.13 25.65
CA SER A 221 -6.36 9.28 26.40
C SER A 221 -7.11 8.24 25.56
N HIS A 222 -7.25 8.46 24.26
CA HIS A 222 -7.90 7.52 23.34
C HIS A 222 -6.95 6.47 22.74
N LEU A 223 -5.63 6.61 22.94
CA LEU A 223 -4.64 5.66 22.47
C LEU A 223 -4.35 4.58 23.52
N ARG A 224 -4.05 3.39 23.04
CA ARG A 224 -3.80 2.21 23.87
C ARG A 224 -2.32 1.85 23.88
N SER A 225 -1.89 1.24 24.99
CA SER A 225 -0.56 0.64 25.13
C SER A 225 -0.69 -0.81 25.56
N THR A 226 -0.07 -1.71 24.83
CA THR A 226 -0.02 -3.13 25.15
C THR A 226 1.44 -3.55 25.28
N TYR A 227 1.81 -4.02 26.45
CA TYR A 227 3.13 -4.55 26.77
C TYR A 227 2.99 -6.04 27.02
N PHE A 228 3.85 -6.84 26.41
CA PHE A 228 3.82 -8.28 26.64
C PHE A 228 5.23 -8.87 26.55
N SER A 229 5.48 -9.86 27.40
CA SER A 229 6.80 -10.49 27.48
C SER A 229 6.72 -11.89 28.07
N THR A 230 7.71 -12.69 27.74
CA THR A 230 8.04 -13.87 28.53
C THR A 230 8.81 -13.45 29.79
N PRO A 231 8.75 -14.25 30.90
CA PRO A 231 9.55 -14.00 32.07
C PRO A 231 11.05 -13.95 31.72
N SER A 232 11.78 -13.05 32.37
CA SER A 232 13.23 -12.95 32.27
C SER A 232 13.84 -12.81 33.65
N THR A 233 15.01 -13.39 33.85
CA THR A 233 15.83 -13.18 35.05
C THR A 233 16.61 -11.86 34.99
N LEU A 234 16.51 -11.13 33.89
CA LEU A 234 17.17 -9.84 33.68
C LEU A 234 16.29 -8.64 34.07
N ALA A 235 15.08 -8.88 34.55
CA ALA A 235 14.12 -7.85 34.97
C ALA A 235 14.23 -7.56 36.45
#